data_2f7a6833c901a25cbb47d50ff8f6ccaa
#
_entry.id   2f7a6833c901a25cbb47d50ff8f6ccaa
#
_cell.length_a   1.000
_cell.length_b   1.000
_cell.length_c   1.000
_cell.angle_alpha   90.00
_cell.angle_beta   90.00
_cell.angle_gamma   90.00
#
_symmetry.space_group_name_H-M   'P 1'
#
loop_
_entity.id
_entity.type
_entity.pdbx_description
1 polymer ?
#
loop_
_entity_poly.entity_id
_entity_poly.type
_entity_poly.pdbx_seq_one_letter_code
_entity_poly.pdbx_strand_id
1 'polypeptide(L)'
;CLLWGTAYSTDSFQDRSGIVAQPVPVEELEQVTRYFASELTAAADGVPRDASGVCAADRKTILAAAGDAYDGVYDEFPFLRVETGGVKPFACSNALSVLRFTGFYFPFTGEANVNMDSPVAWLPSTVCHEMAHQRGVISEQECNFIGILAATRCADPVYRYSGWLEGYVYLSNALYRADPDRSRAIRETLPETVLADLRADNIYWAAFRGPVSQASESVYDAFLKTNGDASGIRSYGMVTDLLVTYFADAE
;
A
#
# COMPACT_ATOMS: atom_id res chain seq x y z
N CYS A 1 10.26 14.19 -20.41
CA CYS A 1 8.81 14.46 -20.53
C CYS A 1 8.10 13.55 -21.54
N LEU A 2 8.70 13.20 -22.70
CA LEU A 2 8.01 12.39 -23.71
C LEU A 2 7.73 10.93 -23.26
N LEU A 3 8.65 10.29 -22.58
CA LEU A 3 8.49 8.88 -22.15
C LEU A 3 7.47 8.71 -21.01
N TRP A 4 7.37 9.67 -20.10
CA TRP A 4 6.40 9.63 -19.01
C TRP A 4 5.00 10.10 -19.46
N GLY A 5 4.93 11.09 -20.32
CA GLY A 5 3.65 11.59 -20.86
C GLY A 5 2.90 10.56 -21.71
N THR A 6 3.60 9.63 -22.37
CA THR A 6 2.97 8.53 -23.11
C THR A 6 2.40 7.46 -22.18
N ALA A 7 2.94 7.29 -20.98
CA ALA A 7 2.42 6.33 -20.01
C ALA A 7 1.00 6.68 -19.54
N TYR A 8 0.67 7.96 -19.42
CA TYR A 8 -0.72 8.41 -19.11
C TYR A 8 -1.72 8.18 -20.25
N SER A 9 -1.27 7.74 -21.41
CA SER A 9 -2.12 7.40 -22.56
C SER A 9 -2.28 5.88 -22.74
N THR A 10 -1.75 5.07 -21.83
CA THR A 10 -1.92 3.61 -21.83
C THR A 10 -3.17 3.23 -21.05
N ASP A 11 -3.72 2.06 -21.37
CA ASP A 11 -4.84 1.48 -20.61
C ASP A 11 -4.47 1.33 -19.13
N SER A 12 -5.39 1.72 -18.26
CA SER A 12 -5.26 1.61 -16.81
C SER A 12 -5.19 0.15 -16.36
N PHE A 13 -4.84 -0.08 -15.10
CA PHE A 13 -4.95 -1.42 -14.52
C PHE A 13 -6.40 -1.94 -14.59
N GLN A 14 -7.38 -1.09 -14.30
CA GLN A 14 -8.80 -1.45 -14.36
C GLN A 14 -9.22 -1.86 -15.77
N ASP A 15 -8.79 -1.12 -16.81
CA ASP A 15 -9.08 -1.47 -18.21
C ASP A 15 -8.47 -2.82 -18.60
N ARG A 16 -7.25 -3.11 -18.14
CA ARG A 16 -6.51 -4.33 -18.48
C ARG A 16 -6.98 -5.56 -17.71
N SER A 17 -7.41 -5.37 -16.46
CA SER A 17 -7.85 -6.47 -15.57
C SER A 17 -9.35 -6.74 -15.66
N GLY A 18 -10.14 -5.73 -16.07
CA GLY A 18 -11.61 -5.78 -16.00
C GLY A 18 -12.16 -5.55 -14.58
N ILE A 19 -11.29 -5.33 -13.58
CA ILE A 19 -11.69 -5.01 -12.21
C ILE A 19 -11.90 -3.50 -12.13
N VAL A 20 -13.15 -3.06 -12.01
CA VAL A 20 -13.51 -1.65 -11.99
C VAL A 20 -14.03 -1.28 -10.61
N ALA A 21 -13.46 -0.22 -10.02
CA ALA A 21 -13.93 0.30 -8.75
C ALA A 21 -15.42 0.69 -8.84
N GLN A 22 -16.22 0.18 -7.92
CA GLN A 22 -17.65 0.47 -7.82
C GLN A 22 -17.94 1.07 -6.45
N PRO A 23 -18.90 2.00 -6.32
CA PRO A 23 -19.39 2.41 -5.02
C PRO A 23 -19.96 1.20 -4.28
N VAL A 24 -19.48 0.95 -3.07
CA VAL A 24 -19.82 -0.24 -2.30
C VAL A 24 -20.74 0.09 -1.12
N PRO A 25 -21.71 -0.78 -0.77
CA PRO A 25 -22.51 -0.65 0.44
C PRO A 25 -21.65 -0.80 1.70
N VAL A 26 -22.07 -0.16 2.80
CA VAL A 26 -21.35 -0.21 4.07
C VAL A 26 -21.29 -1.64 4.64
N GLU A 27 -22.25 -2.47 4.34
CA GLU A 27 -22.31 -3.88 4.75
C GLU A 27 -21.19 -4.70 4.09
N GLU A 28 -20.97 -4.52 2.80
CA GLU A 28 -19.85 -5.17 2.07
C GLU A 28 -18.51 -4.63 2.52
N LEU A 29 -18.42 -3.32 2.74
CA LEU A 29 -17.21 -2.70 3.30
C LEU A 29 -16.89 -3.29 4.69
N GLU A 30 -17.90 -3.46 5.57
CA GLU A 30 -17.71 -4.11 6.87
C GLU A 30 -17.23 -5.55 6.73
N GLN A 31 -17.87 -6.35 5.85
CA GLN A 31 -17.53 -7.74 5.61
C GLN A 31 -16.06 -7.88 5.17
N VAL A 32 -15.64 -7.13 4.15
CA VAL A 32 -14.26 -7.17 3.66
C VAL A 32 -13.27 -6.63 4.70
N THR A 33 -13.65 -5.61 5.49
CA THR A 33 -12.83 -5.12 6.59
C THR A 33 -12.60 -6.21 7.65
N ARG A 34 -13.64 -6.99 8.00
CA ARG A 34 -13.53 -8.13 8.91
C ARG A 34 -12.65 -9.24 8.36
N TYR A 35 -12.78 -9.54 7.07
CA TYR A 35 -11.94 -10.50 6.38
C TYR A 35 -10.46 -10.09 6.47
N PHE A 36 -10.13 -8.84 6.13
CA PHE A 36 -8.76 -8.33 6.26
C PHE A 36 -8.24 -8.35 7.71
N ALA A 37 -9.08 -8.02 8.68
CA ALA A 37 -8.71 -8.10 10.10
C ALA A 37 -8.39 -9.55 10.55
N SER A 38 -9.14 -10.54 10.03
CA SER A 38 -8.91 -11.96 10.28
C SER A 38 -7.58 -12.43 9.68
N GLU A 39 -7.35 -12.16 8.39
CA GLU A 39 -6.13 -12.52 7.68
C GLU A 39 -4.90 -11.83 8.27
N LEU A 40 -5.02 -10.55 8.62
CA LEU A 40 -3.98 -9.79 9.32
C LEU A 40 -3.63 -10.42 10.67
N THR A 41 -4.64 -10.84 11.43
CA THR A 41 -4.45 -11.53 12.71
C THR A 41 -3.70 -12.86 12.51
N ALA A 42 -4.12 -13.65 11.52
CA ALA A 42 -3.46 -14.91 11.19
C ALA A 42 -2.00 -14.73 10.71
N ALA A 43 -1.73 -13.65 9.96
CA ALA A 43 -0.38 -13.35 9.47
C ALA A 43 0.56 -12.79 10.55
N ALA A 44 0.02 -12.25 11.65
CA ALA A 44 0.81 -11.56 12.68
C ALA A 44 1.82 -12.47 13.41
N ASP A 45 1.53 -13.76 13.55
CA ASP A 45 2.41 -14.74 14.22
C ASP A 45 3.66 -15.08 13.38
N GLY A 46 3.62 -14.86 12.05
CA GLY A 46 4.73 -15.12 11.14
C GLY A 46 5.79 -14.01 11.08
N VAL A 47 5.63 -12.93 11.85
CA VAL A 47 6.46 -11.72 11.74
C VAL A 47 7.39 -11.56 12.94
N PRO A 48 8.71 -11.34 12.74
CA PRO A 48 9.63 -11.02 13.83
C PRO A 48 9.19 -9.78 14.61
N ARG A 49 9.30 -9.84 15.93
CA ARG A 49 8.86 -8.78 16.85
C ARG A 49 9.98 -8.35 17.78
N ASP A 50 10.03 -7.08 18.12
CA ASP A 50 10.89 -6.59 19.20
C ASP A 50 10.24 -6.80 20.59
N ALA A 51 10.93 -6.36 21.65
CA ALA A 51 10.45 -6.48 23.02
C ALA A 51 9.17 -5.70 23.32
N SER A 52 8.81 -4.72 22.48
CA SER A 52 7.56 -3.93 22.58
C SER A 52 6.42 -4.49 21.73
N GLY A 53 6.65 -5.61 21.04
CA GLY A 53 5.69 -6.25 20.15
C GLY A 53 5.60 -5.63 18.76
N VAL A 54 6.44 -4.64 18.45
CA VAL A 54 6.48 -3.99 17.12
C VAL A 54 7.25 -4.86 16.14
N CYS A 55 6.84 -4.85 14.87
CA CYS A 55 7.52 -5.55 13.78
C CYS A 55 8.99 -5.15 13.70
N ALA A 56 9.88 -6.17 13.74
CA ALA A 56 11.33 -6.02 13.74
C ALA A 56 12.00 -6.83 12.60
N ALA A 57 11.32 -6.97 11.47
CA ALA A 57 11.87 -7.65 10.32
C ALA A 57 13.11 -6.92 9.76
N ASP A 58 14.08 -7.70 9.25
CA ASP A 58 15.30 -7.12 8.68
C ASP A 58 15.01 -6.49 7.32
N ARG A 59 15.29 -5.20 7.20
CA ARG A 59 15.04 -4.40 5.99
C ARG A 59 15.81 -4.88 4.76
N LYS A 60 17.02 -5.42 4.95
CA LYS A 60 17.82 -5.96 3.84
C LYS A 60 17.22 -7.24 3.31
N THR A 61 16.73 -8.10 4.20
CA THR A 61 16.01 -9.33 3.84
C THR A 61 14.73 -9.01 3.07
N ILE A 62 13.97 -7.99 3.51
CA ILE A 62 12.78 -7.52 2.77
C ILE A 62 13.15 -7.11 1.33
N LEU A 63 14.19 -6.28 1.16
CA LEU A 63 14.59 -5.85 -0.18
C LEU A 63 15.14 -7.01 -1.03
N ALA A 64 15.81 -7.99 -0.44
CA ALA A 64 16.31 -9.16 -1.15
C ALA A 64 15.16 -10.06 -1.65
N ALA A 65 14.05 -10.14 -0.91
CA ALA A 65 12.86 -10.91 -1.28
C ALA A 65 11.94 -10.19 -2.30
N ALA A 66 12.20 -8.92 -2.62
CA ALA A 66 11.35 -8.12 -3.51
C ALA A 66 11.17 -8.75 -4.91
N GLY A 67 12.15 -9.52 -5.41
CA GLY A 67 12.07 -10.17 -6.72
C GLY A 67 10.86 -11.08 -6.88
N ASP A 68 10.48 -11.79 -5.83
CA ASP A 68 9.41 -12.79 -5.83
C ASP A 68 8.05 -12.22 -5.36
N ALA A 69 8.00 -10.92 -5.01
CA ALA A 69 6.83 -10.31 -4.38
C ALA A 69 5.57 -10.31 -5.27
N TYR A 70 5.75 -10.37 -6.58
CA TYR A 70 4.66 -10.37 -7.56
C TYR A 70 4.29 -11.76 -8.10
N ASP A 71 5.00 -12.82 -7.73
CA ASP A 71 4.79 -14.17 -8.29
C ASP A 71 3.36 -14.67 -8.07
N GLY A 72 2.76 -14.35 -6.94
CA GLY A 72 1.39 -14.76 -6.59
C GLY A 72 0.27 -14.07 -7.39
N VAL A 73 0.59 -13.08 -8.23
CA VAL A 73 -0.41 -12.35 -9.03
C VAL A 73 -0.27 -12.55 -10.54
N TYR A 74 0.82 -13.14 -11.00
CA TYR A 74 1.10 -13.25 -12.44
C TYR A 74 0.19 -14.20 -13.21
N ASP A 75 -0.41 -15.18 -12.55
CA ASP A 75 -1.35 -16.10 -13.23
C ASP A 75 -2.68 -15.41 -13.53
N GLU A 76 -3.11 -14.51 -12.65
CA GLU A 76 -4.33 -13.72 -12.83
C GLU A 76 -4.07 -12.47 -13.69
N PHE A 77 -2.92 -11.81 -13.48
CA PHE A 77 -2.54 -10.59 -14.20
C PHE A 77 -1.23 -10.77 -14.98
N PRO A 78 -1.20 -11.58 -16.05
CA PRO A 78 0.02 -11.89 -16.80
C PRO A 78 0.68 -10.64 -17.40
N PHE A 79 -0.06 -9.57 -17.60
CA PHE A 79 0.46 -8.29 -18.09
C PHE A 79 1.36 -7.55 -17.09
N LEU A 80 1.36 -7.94 -15.82
CA LEU A 80 2.29 -7.41 -14.82
C LEU A 80 3.65 -8.11 -14.83
N ARG A 81 3.79 -9.20 -15.59
CA ARG A 81 5.05 -9.95 -15.72
C ARG A 81 5.99 -9.23 -16.68
N VAL A 82 6.81 -8.36 -16.13
CA VAL A 82 7.83 -7.61 -16.85
C VAL A 82 9.18 -7.73 -16.12
N GLU A 83 10.27 -7.68 -16.87
CA GLU A 83 11.60 -7.58 -16.25
C GLU A 83 11.79 -6.20 -15.69
N THR A 84 12.05 -6.11 -14.38
CA THR A 84 12.25 -4.85 -13.67
C THR A 84 13.62 -4.85 -12.98
N GLY A 85 14.14 -3.65 -12.73
CA GLY A 85 15.25 -3.49 -11.80
C GLY A 85 14.81 -3.79 -10.37
N GLY A 86 15.76 -4.14 -9.50
CA GLY A 86 15.47 -4.31 -8.07
C GLY A 86 15.07 -3.00 -7.41
N VAL A 87 14.37 -3.10 -6.28
CA VAL A 87 14.02 -1.94 -5.45
C VAL A 87 15.25 -1.48 -4.67
N LYS A 88 15.48 -0.17 -4.63
CA LYS A 88 16.67 0.43 -4.03
C LYS A 88 16.37 1.12 -2.70
N PRO A 89 17.25 0.96 -1.70
CA PRO A 89 17.19 1.80 -0.51
C PRO A 89 17.57 3.23 -0.88
N PHE A 90 16.72 4.20 -0.55
CA PHE A 90 17.07 5.61 -0.79
C PHE A 90 18.06 6.12 0.27
N ALA A 91 19.20 6.64 -0.18
CA ALA A 91 20.29 7.04 0.73
C ALA A 91 19.92 8.17 1.71
N CYS A 92 18.97 9.05 1.32
CA CYS A 92 18.50 10.16 2.14
C CYS A 92 17.09 9.89 2.69
N SER A 93 16.83 8.71 3.27
CA SER A 93 15.52 8.28 3.78
C SER A 93 14.88 9.29 4.73
N ASN A 94 15.67 9.93 5.61
CA ASN A 94 15.15 10.98 6.49
C ASN A 94 14.52 12.16 5.72
N ALA A 95 15.05 12.53 4.55
CA ALA A 95 14.43 13.57 3.72
C ALA A 95 13.08 13.13 3.19
N LEU A 96 12.92 11.84 2.80
CA LEU A 96 11.61 11.28 2.45
C LEU A 96 10.64 11.33 3.63
N SER A 97 11.09 11.00 4.84
CA SER A 97 10.27 11.07 6.04
C SER A 97 9.77 12.49 6.34
N VAL A 98 10.64 13.51 6.19
CA VAL A 98 10.25 14.93 6.33
C VAL A 98 9.20 15.33 5.30
N LEU A 99 9.29 14.80 4.08
CA LEU A 99 8.33 15.01 3.00
C LEU A 99 7.10 14.09 3.11
N ARG A 100 7.11 13.12 4.03
CA ARG A 100 6.09 12.10 4.26
C ARG A 100 5.91 11.13 3.09
N PHE A 101 6.99 10.81 2.40
CA PHE A 101 7.03 9.78 1.38
C PHE A 101 7.58 8.45 1.93
N THR A 102 6.89 7.36 1.62
CA THR A 102 7.35 6.00 1.94
C THR A 102 8.27 5.44 0.86
N GLY A 103 8.09 5.88 -0.38
CA GLY A 103 8.92 5.54 -1.53
C GLY A 103 8.67 6.50 -2.69
N PHE A 104 9.33 6.24 -3.80
CA PHE A 104 9.06 6.90 -5.07
C PHE A 104 9.65 6.11 -6.24
N TYR A 105 8.93 6.13 -7.33
CA TYR A 105 9.39 5.65 -8.64
C TYR A 105 10.01 6.80 -9.42
N PHE A 106 11.22 6.60 -9.96
CA PHE A 106 11.88 7.61 -10.78
C PHE A 106 11.77 7.24 -12.26
N PRO A 107 10.85 7.90 -13.02
CA PRO A 107 10.46 7.45 -14.35
C PRO A 107 11.55 7.55 -15.41
N PHE A 108 12.57 8.39 -15.21
CA PHE A 108 13.65 8.56 -16.18
C PHE A 108 14.65 7.41 -16.18
N THR A 109 14.79 6.70 -15.06
CA THR A 109 15.69 5.55 -14.92
C THR A 109 14.93 4.24 -14.68
N GLY A 110 13.62 4.29 -14.44
CA GLY A 110 12.81 3.11 -14.11
C GLY A 110 13.06 2.58 -12.70
N GLU A 111 13.65 3.38 -11.82
CA GLU A 111 14.07 2.95 -10.48
C GLU A 111 12.97 3.13 -9.46
N ALA A 112 12.66 2.04 -8.74
CA ALA A 112 11.85 2.05 -7.53
C ALA A 112 12.77 2.29 -6.31
N ASN A 113 12.47 3.29 -5.50
CA ASN A 113 13.25 3.67 -4.33
C ASN A 113 12.35 3.72 -3.10
N VAL A 114 12.84 3.24 -1.96
CA VAL A 114 12.05 3.17 -0.72
C VAL A 114 12.75 3.87 0.44
N ASN A 115 11.93 4.42 1.32
CA ASN A 115 12.35 5.04 2.56
C ASN A 115 12.70 3.96 3.58
N MET A 116 13.99 3.88 3.93
CA MET A 116 14.50 2.89 4.87
C MET A 116 14.32 3.28 6.34
N ASP A 117 13.82 4.49 6.64
CA ASP A 117 13.60 4.95 8.01
C ASP A 117 12.14 4.75 8.46
N SER A 118 11.20 4.61 7.50
CA SER A 118 9.76 4.40 7.80
C SER A 118 9.52 3.11 8.59
N PRO A 119 8.36 2.97 9.28
CA PRO A 119 8.04 1.76 10.05
C PRO A 119 8.10 0.50 9.21
N VAL A 120 8.86 -0.50 9.67
CA VAL A 120 9.22 -1.66 8.86
C VAL A 120 8.04 -2.54 8.48
N ALA A 121 6.96 -2.52 9.25
CA ALA A 121 5.73 -3.27 8.95
C ALA A 121 5.09 -2.88 7.61
N TRP A 122 5.30 -1.65 7.14
CA TRP A 122 4.78 -1.14 5.86
C TRP A 122 5.80 -1.20 4.72
N LEU A 123 7.07 -1.49 5.01
CA LEU A 123 8.10 -1.50 3.97
C LEU A 123 7.80 -2.50 2.83
N PRO A 124 7.33 -3.74 3.07
CA PRO A 124 7.01 -4.67 1.98
C PRO A 124 5.89 -4.18 1.06
N SER A 125 4.80 -3.62 1.60
CA SER A 125 3.73 -3.08 0.77
C SER A 125 4.17 -1.84 -0.01
N THR A 126 4.99 -0.97 0.58
CA THR A 126 5.66 0.13 -0.15
C THR A 126 6.53 -0.42 -1.29
N VAL A 127 7.32 -1.47 -1.06
CA VAL A 127 8.10 -2.13 -2.11
C VAL A 127 7.20 -2.58 -3.25
N CYS A 128 6.10 -3.28 -2.94
CA CYS A 128 5.14 -3.73 -3.94
C CYS A 128 4.49 -2.55 -4.69
N HIS A 129 4.16 -1.46 -4.02
CA HIS A 129 3.63 -0.25 -4.63
C HIS A 129 4.59 0.35 -5.67
N GLU A 130 5.86 0.57 -5.29
CA GLU A 130 6.86 1.12 -6.22
C GLU A 130 7.16 0.15 -7.38
N MET A 131 7.08 -1.16 -7.13
CA MET A 131 7.19 -2.17 -8.17
C MET A 131 5.98 -2.18 -9.12
N ALA A 132 4.79 -1.75 -8.70
CA ALA A 132 3.64 -1.57 -9.59
C ALA A 132 3.93 -0.48 -10.64
N HIS A 133 4.54 0.63 -10.25
CA HIS A 133 5.00 1.66 -11.18
C HIS A 133 6.01 1.12 -12.21
N GLN A 134 6.94 0.26 -11.78
CA GLN A 134 7.88 -0.40 -12.71
C GLN A 134 7.16 -1.31 -13.73
N ARG A 135 5.97 -1.82 -13.38
CA ARG A 135 5.12 -2.68 -14.23
C ARG A 135 4.13 -1.89 -15.10
N GLY A 136 4.30 -0.55 -15.12
CA GLY A 136 3.51 0.33 -15.97
C GLY A 136 2.13 0.65 -15.41
N VAL A 137 1.88 0.44 -14.12
CA VAL A 137 0.71 0.97 -13.43
C VAL A 137 1.01 2.42 -13.04
N ILE A 138 0.18 3.36 -13.49
CA ILE A 138 0.48 4.79 -13.34
C ILE A 138 -0.32 5.42 -12.21
N SER A 139 -1.57 5.00 -12.06
CA SER A 139 -2.46 5.52 -11.02
C SER A 139 -1.99 5.08 -9.64
N GLU A 140 -1.81 6.03 -8.72
CA GLU A 140 -1.42 5.78 -7.33
C GLU A 140 -2.39 4.83 -6.62
N GLN A 141 -3.70 4.97 -6.92
CA GLN A 141 -4.72 4.11 -6.33
C GLN A 141 -4.62 2.68 -6.83
N GLU A 142 -4.36 2.51 -8.13
CA GLU A 142 -4.15 1.19 -8.72
C GLU A 142 -2.84 0.57 -8.21
N CYS A 143 -1.77 1.38 -8.03
CA CYS A 143 -0.52 0.93 -7.42
C CYS A 143 -0.72 0.48 -5.97
N ASN A 144 -1.50 1.21 -5.18
CA ASN A 144 -1.87 0.79 -3.83
C ASN A 144 -2.66 -0.52 -3.84
N PHE A 145 -3.67 -0.65 -4.70
CA PHE A 145 -4.48 -1.86 -4.80
C PHE A 145 -3.62 -3.08 -5.19
N ILE A 146 -2.87 -2.99 -6.31
CA ILE A 146 -2.08 -4.12 -6.78
C ILE A 146 -0.87 -4.40 -5.87
N GLY A 147 -0.32 -3.38 -5.22
CA GLY A 147 0.73 -3.53 -4.22
C GLY A 147 0.25 -4.32 -2.99
N ILE A 148 -0.94 -4.00 -2.47
CA ILE A 148 -1.60 -4.75 -1.41
C ILE A 148 -1.83 -6.20 -1.85
N LEU A 149 -2.41 -6.40 -3.03
CA LEU A 149 -2.73 -7.73 -3.55
C LEU A 149 -1.47 -8.57 -3.76
N ALA A 150 -0.41 -8.02 -4.33
CA ALA A 150 0.86 -8.71 -4.51
C ALA A 150 1.48 -9.10 -3.16
N ALA A 151 1.50 -8.18 -2.20
CA ALA A 151 2.02 -8.43 -0.88
C ALA A 151 1.23 -9.52 -0.14
N THR A 152 -0.12 -9.50 -0.17
CA THR A 152 -0.95 -10.53 0.49
C THR A 152 -0.76 -11.93 -0.10
N ARG A 153 -0.38 -12.03 -1.35
CA ARG A 153 -0.15 -13.30 -2.07
C ARG A 153 1.30 -13.76 -2.11
N CYS A 154 2.22 -12.94 -1.59
CA CYS A 154 3.62 -13.29 -1.53
C CYS A 154 3.86 -14.50 -0.61
N ALA A 155 4.81 -15.37 -0.97
CA ALA A 155 5.20 -16.50 -0.14
C ALA A 155 5.87 -16.07 1.18
N ASP A 156 6.54 -14.91 1.19
CA ASP A 156 7.19 -14.37 2.38
C ASP A 156 6.17 -13.87 3.41
N PRO A 157 6.23 -14.33 4.69
CA PRO A 157 5.26 -13.97 5.71
C PRO A 157 5.27 -12.48 6.09
N VAL A 158 6.42 -11.79 5.96
CA VAL A 158 6.52 -10.35 6.27
C VAL A 158 5.81 -9.54 5.20
N TYR A 159 5.92 -9.95 3.93
CA TYR A 159 5.16 -9.34 2.83
C TYR A 159 3.65 -9.56 3.02
N ARG A 160 3.21 -10.79 3.31
CA ARG A 160 1.79 -11.06 3.55
C ARG A 160 1.22 -10.22 4.68
N TYR A 161 1.92 -10.17 5.80
CA TYR A 161 1.51 -9.34 6.92
C TYR A 161 1.36 -7.86 6.51
N SER A 162 2.36 -7.31 5.82
CA SER A 162 2.37 -5.93 5.35
C SER A 162 1.20 -5.62 4.42
N GLY A 163 0.89 -6.51 3.49
CA GLY A 163 -0.24 -6.35 2.57
C GLY A 163 -1.59 -6.34 3.30
N TRP A 164 -1.81 -7.30 4.21
CA TRP A 164 -3.02 -7.35 5.03
C TRP A 164 -3.14 -6.13 5.94
N LEU A 165 -2.02 -5.66 6.52
CA LEU A 165 -1.99 -4.48 7.39
C LEU A 165 -2.38 -3.21 6.62
N GLU A 166 -1.80 -2.99 5.46
CA GLU A 166 -2.08 -1.81 4.65
C GLU A 166 -3.51 -1.81 4.12
N GLY A 167 -3.98 -2.93 3.59
CA GLY A 167 -5.36 -3.08 3.15
C GLY A 167 -6.36 -2.87 4.29
N TYR A 168 -6.08 -3.42 5.48
CA TYR A 168 -6.90 -3.17 6.67
C TYR A 168 -6.96 -1.67 7.02
N VAL A 169 -5.85 -0.94 6.93
CA VAL A 169 -5.83 0.50 7.21
C VAL A 169 -6.72 1.28 6.23
N TYR A 170 -6.67 0.97 4.92
CA TYR A 170 -7.56 1.59 3.93
C TYR A 170 -9.04 1.32 4.25
N LEU A 171 -9.39 0.06 4.42
CA LEU A 171 -10.76 -0.39 4.67
C LEU A 171 -11.31 0.14 6.01
N SER A 172 -10.54 0.03 7.10
CA SER A 172 -10.97 0.48 8.43
C SER A 172 -11.14 1.98 8.51
N ASN A 173 -10.29 2.77 7.82
CA ASN A 173 -10.44 4.22 7.73
C ASN A 173 -11.69 4.61 6.94
N ALA A 174 -12.03 3.90 5.86
CA ALA A 174 -13.24 4.11 5.09
C ALA A 174 -14.47 3.76 5.94
N LEU A 175 -14.45 2.60 6.59
CA LEU A 175 -15.52 2.15 7.47
C LEU A 175 -15.72 3.10 8.67
N TYR A 176 -14.64 3.62 9.25
CA TYR A 176 -14.73 4.60 10.35
C TYR A 176 -15.44 5.89 9.91
N ARG A 177 -15.25 6.33 8.67
CA ARG A 177 -15.96 7.51 8.13
C ARG A 177 -17.44 7.23 7.87
N ALA A 178 -17.78 6.00 7.49
CA ALA A 178 -19.15 5.58 7.22
C ALA A 178 -19.93 5.19 8.50
N ASP A 179 -19.28 4.39 9.35
CA ASP A 179 -19.85 3.86 10.61
C ASP A 179 -18.71 3.65 11.65
N PRO A 180 -18.47 4.63 12.53
CA PRO A 180 -17.41 4.54 13.54
C PRO A 180 -17.56 3.38 14.52
N ASP A 181 -18.78 2.95 14.82
CA ASP A 181 -19.02 1.90 15.81
C ASP A 181 -18.66 0.52 15.23
N ARG A 182 -19.04 0.25 13.97
CA ARG A 182 -18.65 -0.97 13.25
C ARG A 182 -17.10 -1.06 13.13
N SER A 183 -16.44 0.03 12.74
CA SER A 183 -14.98 0.08 12.62
C SER A 183 -14.30 -0.19 13.97
N ARG A 184 -14.80 0.39 15.05
CA ARG A 184 -14.28 0.20 16.41
C ARG A 184 -14.42 -1.25 16.87
N ALA A 185 -15.59 -1.86 16.64
CA ALA A 185 -15.85 -3.25 16.98
C ALA A 185 -14.86 -4.21 16.27
N ILE A 186 -14.52 -3.95 15.00
CA ILE A 186 -13.51 -4.75 14.29
C ILE A 186 -12.12 -4.51 14.88
N ARG A 187 -11.75 -3.26 15.14
CA ARG A 187 -10.44 -2.92 15.72
C ARG A 187 -10.20 -3.62 17.06
N GLU A 188 -11.21 -3.81 17.87
CA GLU A 188 -11.14 -4.49 19.17
C GLU A 188 -10.82 -5.99 19.05
N THR A 189 -10.98 -6.60 17.87
CA THR A 189 -10.61 -8.00 17.62
C THR A 189 -9.14 -8.19 17.28
N LEU A 190 -8.40 -7.12 16.99
CA LEU A 190 -7.00 -7.21 16.58
C LEU A 190 -6.08 -7.58 17.74
N PRO A 191 -5.06 -8.40 17.51
CA PRO A 191 -4.06 -8.73 18.55
C PRO A 191 -3.21 -7.49 18.88
N GLU A 192 -2.68 -7.50 20.10
CA GLU A 192 -1.87 -6.39 20.63
C GLU A 192 -0.63 -6.08 19.75
N THR A 193 -0.05 -7.08 19.11
CA THR A 193 1.07 -6.93 18.18
C THR A 193 0.72 -6.08 16.96
N VAL A 194 -0.47 -6.27 16.38
CA VAL A 194 -0.97 -5.42 15.28
C VAL A 194 -1.24 -4.00 15.78
N LEU A 195 -1.86 -3.87 16.95
CA LEU A 195 -2.11 -2.56 17.57
C LEU A 195 -0.79 -1.84 17.90
N ALA A 196 0.27 -2.57 18.26
CA ALA A 196 1.61 -2.01 18.48
C ALA A 196 2.19 -1.41 17.19
N ASP A 197 2.08 -2.12 16.05
CA ASP A 197 2.53 -1.59 14.75
C ASP A 197 1.74 -0.33 14.35
N LEU A 198 0.42 -0.35 14.48
CA LEU A 198 -0.42 0.83 14.17
C LEU A 198 -0.06 2.04 15.04
N ARG A 199 0.26 1.82 16.32
CA ARG A 199 0.73 2.89 17.21
C ARG A 199 2.12 3.40 16.81
N ALA A 200 3.05 2.51 16.51
CA ALA A 200 4.40 2.85 16.09
C ALA A 200 4.40 3.69 14.81
N ASP A 201 3.56 3.34 13.85
CA ASP A 201 3.35 4.12 12.62
C ASP A 201 2.83 5.53 12.91
N ASN A 202 1.77 5.62 13.70
CA ASN A 202 1.20 6.92 14.09
C ASN A 202 2.20 7.81 14.81
N ILE A 203 3.02 7.24 15.73
CA ILE A 203 4.06 7.98 16.46
C ILE A 203 5.14 8.46 15.50
N TYR A 204 5.60 7.58 14.60
CA TYR A 204 6.63 7.92 13.63
C TYR A 204 6.19 9.10 12.74
N TRP A 205 5.05 8.99 12.09
CA TRP A 205 4.58 10.04 11.19
C TRP A 205 4.15 11.32 11.90
N ALA A 206 3.73 11.23 13.16
CA ALA A 206 3.43 12.42 13.97
C ALA A 206 4.68 13.30 14.21
N ALA A 207 5.88 12.69 14.30
CA ALA A 207 7.13 13.41 14.47
C ALA A 207 7.50 14.30 13.27
N PHE A 208 6.97 13.99 12.08
CA PHE A 208 7.23 14.74 10.84
C PHE A 208 6.09 15.69 10.42
N ARG A 209 5.09 15.91 11.30
CA ARG A 209 4.04 16.89 11.03
C ARG A 209 4.58 18.31 11.18
N GLY A 210 4.44 19.12 10.12
CA GLY A 210 4.90 20.49 10.15
C GLY A 210 4.67 21.23 8.82
N PRO A 211 5.10 22.49 8.71
CA PRO A 211 4.87 23.28 7.50
C PRO A 211 5.47 22.67 6.24
N VAL A 212 6.61 21.99 6.36
CA VAL A 212 7.28 21.34 5.22
C VAL A 212 6.46 20.16 4.69
N SER A 213 5.95 19.30 5.58
CA SER A 213 5.13 18.16 5.17
C SER A 213 3.78 18.62 4.57
N GLN A 214 3.17 19.67 5.12
CA GLN A 214 1.94 20.25 4.57
C GLN A 214 2.17 20.84 3.17
N ALA A 215 3.28 21.54 2.96
CA ALA A 215 3.65 22.06 1.64
C ALA A 215 3.90 20.92 0.64
N SER A 216 4.61 19.86 1.05
CA SER A 216 4.85 18.67 0.25
C SER A 216 3.54 17.99 -0.18
N GLU A 217 2.65 17.74 0.77
CA GLU A 217 1.32 17.16 0.51
C GLU A 217 0.51 18.00 -0.49
N SER A 218 0.55 19.34 -0.35
CA SER A 218 -0.17 20.24 -1.26
C SER A 218 0.38 20.22 -2.68
N VAL A 219 1.71 20.18 -2.83
CA VAL A 219 2.37 20.09 -4.13
C VAL A 219 2.08 18.74 -4.80
N TYR A 220 2.14 17.66 -4.02
CA TYR A 220 1.87 16.33 -4.53
C TYR A 220 0.41 16.14 -4.95
N ASP A 221 -0.55 16.65 -4.16
CA ASP A 221 -1.97 16.65 -4.50
C ASP A 221 -2.24 17.44 -5.81
N ALA A 222 -1.60 18.60 -5.98
CA ALA A 222 -1.70 19.37 -7.20
C ALA A 222 -1.09 18.64 -8.41
N PHE A 223 0.03 17.95 -8.21
CA PHE A 223 0.67 17.13 -9.26
C PHE A 223 -0.25 15.99 -9.71
N LEU A 224 -0.85 15.23 -8.77
CA LEU A 224 -1.78 14.14 -9.09
C LEU A 224 -2.98 14.65 -9.89
N LYS A 225 -3.62 15.74 -9.46
CA LYS A 225 -4.76 16.34 -10.17
C LYS A 225 -4.39 16.81 -11.58
N THR A 226 -3.20 17.37 -11.77
CA THR A 226 -2.73 17.85 -13.08
C THR A 226 -2.47 16.68 -14.03
N ASN A 227 -2.11 15.51 -13.51
CA ASN A 227 -1.80 14.31 -14.31
C ASN A 227 -2.98 13.34 -14.46
N GLY A 228 -4.21 13.80 -14.27
CA GLY A 228 -5.42 13.03 -14.58
C GLY A 228 -6.07 12.35 -13.38
N ASP A 229 -5.48 12.42 -12.20
CA ASP A 229 -6.15 11.99 -10.98
C ASP A 229 -7.04 13.12 -10.44
N ALA A 230 -8.27 13.16 -10.90
CA ALA A 230 -9.24 14.20 -10.51
C ALA A 230 -9.54 14.23 -9.00
N SER A 231 -9.27 13.13 -8.27
CA SER A 231 -9.51 13.01 -6.84
C SER A 231 -8.31 13.45 -5.99
N GLY A 232 -7.09 13.42 -6.54
CA GLY A 232 -5.85 13.71 -5.81
C GLY A 232 -5.69 12.82 -4.58
N ILE A 233 -5.13 13.35 -3.49
CA ILE A 233 -4.96 12.61 -2.22
C ILE A 233 -6.29 12.17 -1.59
N ARG A 234 -7.43 12.72 -2.01
CA ARG A 234 -8.77 12.32 -1.56
C ARG A 234 -9.27 11.00 -2.18
N SER A 235 -8.49 10.39 -3.03
CA SER A 235 -8.77 9.13 -3.72
C SER A 235 -8.67 7.85 -2.85
N TYR A 236 -8.63 8.02 -1.54
CA TYR A 236 -8.77 6.88 -0.61
C TYR A 236 -10.07 6.07 -0.80
N GLY A 237 -11.05 6.60 -1.55
CA GLY A 237 -12.24 5.88 -1.99
C GLY A 237 -11.93 4.77 -2.98
N MET A 238 -11.19 5.08 -4.06
CA MET A 238 -10.96 4.13 -5.15
C MET A 238 -10.19 2.87 -4.71
N VAL A 239 -9.16 2.99 -3.86
CA VAL A 239 -8.44 1.83 -3.32
C VAL A 239 -9.39 0.94 -2.53
N THR A 240 -10.21 1.54 -1.66
CA THR A 240 -11.21 0.82 -0.87
C THR A 240 -12.23 0.13 -1.78
N ASP A 241 -12.75 0.85 -2.78
CA ASP A 241 -13.75 0.32 -3.71
C ASP A 241 -13.18 -0.85 -4.52
N LEU A 242 -11.91 -0.75 -4.99
CA LEU A 242 -11.21 -1.86 -5.66
C LEU A 242 -11.01 -3.05 -4.73
N LEU A 243 -10.58 -2.82 -3.48
CA LEU A 243 -10.42 -3.90 -2.50
C LEU A 243 -11.75 -4.59 -2.21
N VAL A 244 -12.82 -3.83 -1.98
CA VAL A 244 -14.14 -4.43 -1.72
C VAL A 244 -14.64 -5.16 -2.95
N THR A 245 -14.60 -4.55 -4.14
CA THR A 245 -15.01 -5.20 -5.39
C THR A 245 -14.29 -6.54 -5.62
N TYR A 246 -12.98 -6.57 -5.30
CA TYR A 246 -12.16 -7.75 -5.54
C TYR A 246 -12.35 -8.86 -4.49
N PHE A 247 -12.52 -8.49 -3.23
CA PHE A 247 -12.58 -9.43 -2.10
C PHE A 247 -14.00 -9.72 -1.61
N ALA A 248 -15.06 -9.14 -2.22
CA ALA A 248 -16.44 -9.36 -1.79
C ALA A 248 -16.86 -10.84 -1.85
N ASP A 249 -16.33 -11.60 -2.81
CA ASP A 249 -16.63 -13.02 -3.02
C ASP A 249 -15.58 -13.96 -2.39
N ALA A 250 -14.62 -13.41 -1.63
CA ALA A 250 -13.52 -14.19 -1.04
C ALA A 250 -13.90 -14.80 0.32
N GLU A 251 -15.02 -15.54 0.39
CA GLU A 251 -15.42 -16.38 1.55
C GLU A 251 -15.00 -17.85 1.39
#